data_454575663f5454048cdd45f4ce425ee8
#
_entry.id   454575663f5454048cdd45f4ce425ee8
#
_cell.length_a   1.000
_cell.length_b   1.000
_cell.length_c   1.000
_cell.angle_alpha   90.00
_cell.angle_beta   90.00
_cell.angle_gamma   90.00
#
_symmetry.space_group_name_H-M   'P 1'
#
loop_
_entity.id
_entity.type
_entity.pdbx_description
1 polymer ?
#
loop_
_entity_poly.entity_id
_entity_poly.type
_entity_poly.pdbx_seq_one_letter_code
_entity_poly.pdbx_strand_id
1 'polypeptide(L)'
;KKIREVKSTYDPNSFEANLNDDFILTVATAETGNFKYENADTAKKANNFFGIQATGDEKYILSSDPDKKAKVKVYNTPEESIEDFLELMKTGSNFEGVRESIAMGEDTINYFDGLSKYAEKEDYAEFLKDVYITRIVKLMNPQDDTGRLILPVKKSLNEQMNKLK
;
A
#
# COMPACT_ATOMS: atom_id res chain seq x y z
N LYS A 1 -5.08 11.20 0.18
CA LYS A 1 -6.04 11.81 1.12
C LYS A 1 -6.67 10.74 2.00
N LYS A 2 -7.48 9.81 1.47
CA LYS A 2 -8.18 8.77 2.24
C LYS A 2 -7.27 7.91 3.14
N ILE A 3 -6.10 7.49 2.68
CA ILE A 3 -5.13 6.75 3.51
C ILE A 3 -4.78 7.52 4.79
N ARG A 4 -4.50 8.81 4.68
CA ARG A 4 -4.17 9.65 5.84
C ARG A 4 -5.37 9.87 6.76
N GLU A 5 -6.56 10.00 6.19
CA GLU A 5 -7.80 10.12 6.97
C GLU A 5 -8.02 8.87 7.83
N VAL A 6 -7.91 7.67 7.24
CA VAL A 6 -8.02 6.40 7.98
C VAL A 6 -6.92 6.28 9.04
N LYS A 7 -5.65 6.52 8.67
CA LYS A 7 -4.53 6.42 9.60
C LYS A 7 -4.65 7.36 10.80
N SER A 8 -5.26 8.54 10.63
CA SER A 8 -5.47 9.51 11.71
C SER A 8 -6.45 9.06 12.79
N THR A 9 -7.20 7.99 12.56
CA THR A 9 -8.13 7.41 13.54
C THR A 9 -7.44 6.45 14.53
N TYR A 10 -6.22 6.03 14.22
CA TYR A 10 -5.44 5.12 15.06
C TYR A 10 -4.55 5.87 16.06
N ASP A 11 -4.11 5.17 17.12
CA ASP A 11 -3.08 5.68 18.02
C ASP A 11 -1.82 6.03 17.22
N PRO A 12 -1.23 7.24 17.41
CA PRO A 12 -0.03 7.66 16.67
C PRO A 12 1.17 6.71 16.78
N ASN A 13 1.21 5.89 17.83
CA ASN A 13 2.27 4.92 18.05
C ASN A 13 1.92 3.51 17.53
N SER A 14 0.71 3.33 16.97
CA SER A 14 0.28 2.04 16.44
C SER A 14 1.00 1.68 15.14
N PHE A 15 1.02 0.39 14.81
CA PHE A 15 1.51 -0.10 13.53
C PHE A 15 0.78 0.57 12.35
N GLU A 16 -0.54 0.65 12.44
CA GLU A 16 -1.42 1.20 11.40
C GLU A 16 -1.09 2.67 11.11
N ALA A 17 -0.89 3.48 12.16
CA ALA A 17 -0.53 4.88 12.00
C ALA A 17 0.87 5.06 11.38
N ASN A 18 1.78 4.11 11.61
CA ASN A 18 3.18 4.21 11.21
C ASN A 18 3.53 3.49 9.90
N LEU A 19 2.63 2.65 9.35
CA LEU A 19 2.85 2.05 8.03
C LEU A 19 2.91 3.15 6.96
N ASN A 20 3.93 3.13 6.11
CA ASN A 20 4.17 4.20 5.15
C ASN A 20 3.04 4.37 4.13
N ASP A 21 2.61 5.61 3.88
CA ASP A 21 1.54 5.94 2.93
C ASP A 21 1.88 5.51 1.51
N ASP A 22 3.14 5.66 1.10
CA ASP A 22 3.65 5.29 -0.21
C ASP A 22 3.67 3.76 -0.42
N PHE A 23 3.93 2.98 0.62
CA PHE A 23 3.77 1.53 0.58
C PHE A 23 2.30 1.13 0.31
N ILE A 24 1.38 1.67 1.08
CA ILE A 24 -0.07 1.41 0.93
C ILE A 24 -0.54 1.81 -0.47
N LEU A 25 -0.13 3.00 -0.93
CA LEU A 25 -0.49 3.52 -2.24
C LEU A 25 0.08 2.67 -3.38
N THR A 26 1.29 2.14 -3.22
CA THR A 26 1.92 1.26 -4.22
C THR A 26 1.10 -0.01 -4.42
N VAL A 27 0.71 -0.68 -3.33
CA VAL A 27 -0.09 -1.90 -3.41
C VAL A 27 -1.45 -1.61 -4.07
N ALA A 28 -2.14 -0.56 -3.63
CA ALA A 28 -3.42 -0.17 -4.23
C ALA A 28 -3.30 0.16 -5.73
N THR A 29 -2.22 0.81 -6.14
CA THR A 29 -1.94 1.14 -7.54
C THR A 29 -1.69 -0.12 -8.37
N ALA A 30 -0.92 -1.05 -7.85
CA ALA A 30 -0.62 -2.32 -8.51
C ALA A 30 -1.88 -3.17 -8.69
N GLU A 31 -2.66 -3.35 -7.62
CA GLU A 31 -3.88 -4.19 -7.62
C GLU A 31 -4.99 -3.63 -8.51
N THR A 32 -5.05 -2.33 -8.70
CA THR A 32 -6.07 -1.68 -9.55
C THR A 32 -5.60 -1.42 -10.98
N GLY A 33 -4.44 -1.93 -11.36
CA GLY A 33 -3.87 -1.65 -12.69
C GLY A 33 -3.71 -0.15 -12.94
N ASN A 34 -3.24 0.60 -11.94
CA ASN A 34 -3.07 2.05 -12.00
C ASN A 34 -4.40 2.83 -12.15
N PHE A 35 -5.50 2.27 -11.64
CA PHE A 35 -6.86 2.82 -11.73
C PHE A 35 -7.38 3.03 -13.17
N LYS A 36 -6.77 2.35 -14.16
CA LYS A 36 -7.05 2.58 -15.60
C LYS A 36 -7.71 1.42 -16.33
N TYR A 37 -7.71 0.20 -15.79
CA TYR A 37 -8.17 -1.00 -16.48
C TYR A 37 -9.45 -1.58 -15.85
N GLU A 38 -9.96 -2.67 -16.44
CA GLU A 38 -11.15 -3.40 -15.98
C GLU A 38 -11.07 -3.80 -14.50
N ASN A 39 -9.88 -4.11 -13.99
CA ASN A 39 -9.64 -4.35 -12.58
C ASN A 39 -10.02 -3.14 -11.71
N ALA A 40 -9.86 -1.92 -12.21
CA ALA A 40 -10.29 -0.72 -11.51
C ALA A 40 -11.81 -0.64 -11.34
N ASP A 41 -12.57 -1.16 -12.31
CA ASP A 41 -14.04 -1.19 -12.22
C ASP A 41 -14.50 -2.19 -11.14
N THR A 42 -13.86 -3.35 -11.04
CA THR A 42 -14.13 -4.30 -9.96
C THR A 42 -13.76 -3.69 -8.60
N ALA A 43 -12.58 -3.08 -8.50
CA ALA A 43 -12.15 -2.42 -7.28
C ALA A 43 -13.11 -1.30 -6.84
N LYS A 44 -13.59 -0.48 -7.77
CA LYS A 44 -14.56 0.59 -7.49
C LYS A 44 -15.92 0.05 -7.07
N LYS A 45 -16.44 -0.98 -7.74
CA LYS A 45 -17.72 -1.61 -7.40
C LYS A 45 -17.71 -2.29 -6.04
N ALA A 46 -16.56 -2.86 -5.67
CA ALA A 46 -16.36 -3.54 -4.39
C ALA A 46 -15.83 -2.61 -3.29
N ASN A 47 -15.47 -1.37 -3.58
CA ASN A 47 -14.69 -0.48 -2.69
C ASN A 47 -13.40 -1.16 -2.17
N ASN A 48 -12.83 -2.07 -2.96
CA ASN A 48 -11.70 -2.91 -2.58
C ASN A 48 -10.49 -2.63 -3.49
N PHE A 49 -9.57 -1.84 -3.00
CA PHE A 49 -8.41 -1.37 -3.77
C PHE A 49 -7.16 -2.23 -3.58
N PHE A 50 -7.24 -3.28 -2.77
CA PHE A 50 -6.09 -4.13 -2.42
C PHE A 50 -6.27 -5.59 -2.88
N GLY A 51 -7.34 -5.91 -3.61
CA GLY A 51 -7.60 -7.26 -4.09
C GLY A 51 -7.88 -8.27 -2.97
N ILE A 52 -8.29 -7.81 -1.79
CA ILE A 52 -8.58 -8.68 -0.64
C ILE A 52 -9.73 -9.63 -1.00
N GLN A 53 -9.50 -10.93 -0.82
CA GLN A 53 -10.49 -11.95 -1.12
C GLN A 53 -11.46 -12.15 0.06
N ALA A 54 -12.72 -12.40 -0.28
CA ALA A 54 -13.73 -12.76 0.73
C ALA A 54 -13.50 -14.17 1.24
N THR A 55 -13.72 -14.35 2.53
CA THR A 55 -13.68 -15.64 3.22
C THR A 55 -15.03 -15.96 3.85
N GLY A 56 -15.37 -17.23 3.96
CA GLY A 56 -16.62 -17.67 4.56
C GLY A 56 -17.85 -17.03 3.90
N ASP A 57 -18.72 -16.42 4.73
CA ASP A 57 -19.98 -15.80 4.32
C ASP A 57 -19.86 -14.30 3.99
N GLU A 58 -18.65 -13.78 3.87
CA GLU A 58 -18.43 -12.38 3.52
C GLU A 58 -19.01 -12.02 2.16
N LYS A 59 -19.56 -10.82 2.04
CA LYS A 59 -20.11 -10.30 0.78
C LYS A 59 -18.98 -10.17 -0.27
N TYR A 60 -19.24 -10.66 -1.47
CA TYR A 60 -18.27 -10.62 -2.56
C TYR A 60 -18.89 -10.33 -3.91
N ILE A 61 -18.06 -9.92 -4.85
CA ILE A 61 -18.30 -9.98 -6.30
C ILE A 61 -17.23 -10.84 -6.94
N LEU A 62 -17.54 -11.44 -8.09
CA LEU A 62 -16.52 -12.17 -8.84
C LEU A 62 -15.58 -11.18 -9.56
N SER A 63 -14.29 -11.51 -9.60
CA SER A 63 -13.35 -10.73 -10.37
C SER A 63 -13.72 -10.74 -11.85
N SER A 64 -13.32 -9.68 -12.56
CA SER A 64 -13.53 -9.59 -14.02
C SER A 64 -12.63 -10.54 -14.82
N ASP A 65 -11.65 -11.18 -14.19
CA ASP A 65 -10.82 -12.19 -14.82
C ASP A 65 -11.60 -13.51 -14.96
N PRO A 66 -12.01 -13.90 -16.18
CA PRO A 66 -12.84 -15.08 -16.40
C PRO A 66 -12.14 -16.39 -15.99
N ASP A 67 -10.80 -16.39 -15.97
CA ASP A 67 -10.01 -17.58 -15.67
C ASP A 67 -9.81 -17.79 -14.17
N LYS A 68 -9.87 -16.72 -13.37
CA LYS A 68 -9.57 -16.76 -11.92
C LYS A 68 -10.77 -16.88 -11.01
N LYS A 69 -11.95 -16.42 -11.41
CA LYS A 69 -13.21 -16.42 -10.59
C LYS A 69 -13.00 -16.09 -9.11
N ALA A 70 -12.03 -15.24 -8.81
CA ALA A 70 -11.72 -14.86 -7.44
C ALA A 70 -12.89 -14.11 -6.80
N LYS A 71 -13.21 -14.44 -5.55
CA LYS A 71 -14.23 -13.76 -4.76
C LYS A 71 -13.62 -12.50 -4.16
N VAL A 72 -13.85 -11.36 -4.80
CA VAL A 72 -13.38 -10.06 -4.31
C VAL A 72 -14.31 -9.58 -3.21
N LYS A 73 -13.78 -9.36 -2.00
CA LYS A 73 -14.55 -8.89 -0.85
C LYS A 73 -15.14 -7.50 -1.12
N VAL A 74 -16.40 -7.29 -0.74
CA VAL A 74 -17.12 -6.02 -0.93
C VAL A 74 -17.16 -5.27 0.39
N TYR A 75 -16.73 -4.01 0.35
CA TYR A 75 -16.82 -3.06 1.45
C TYR A 75 -17.89 -2.01 1.19
N ASN A 76 -18.43 -1.40 2.23
CA ASN A 76 -19.40 -0.30 2.10
C ASN A 76 -18.68 0.99 1.64
N THR A 77 -17.44 1.18 2.06
CA THR A 77 -16.62 2.35 1.73
C THR A 77 -15.18 1.95 1.34
N PRO A 78 -14.49 2.77 0.56
CA PRO A 78 -13.05 2.58 0.30
C PRO A 78 -12.19 2.59 1.56
N GLU A 79 -12.60 3.36 2.58
CA GLU A 79 -11.92 3.48 3.85
C GLU A 79 -11.88 2.14 4.59
N GLU A 80 -12.98 1.38 4.59
CA GLU A 80 -13.03 0.02 5.16
C GLU A 80 -12.02 -0.93 4.52
N SER A 81 -11.76 -0.80 3.21
CA SER A 81 -10.74 -1.63 2.56
C SER A 81 -9.32 -1.25 2.97
N ILE A 82 -9.09 0.03 3.30
CA ILE A 82 -7.80 0.48 3.84
C ILE A 82 -7.62 -0.06 5.26
N GLU A 83 -8.65 0.01 6.09
CA GLU A 83 -8.62 -0.54 7.46
C GLU A 83 -8.32 -2.04 7.46
N ASP A 84 -9.00 -2.81 6.61
CA ASP A 84 -8.78 -4.26 6.49
C ASP A 84 -7.37 -4.58 5.98
N PHE A 85 -6.85 -3.80 5.02
CA PHE A 85 -5.47 -3.93 4.56
C PHE A 85 -4.45 -3.66 5.68
N LEU A 86 -4.66 -2.62 6.48
CA LEU A 86 -3.80 -2.30 7.62
C LEU A 86 -3.81 -3.42 8.66
N GLU A 87 -5.00 -3.96 8.99
CA GLU A 87 -5.15 -5.08 9.90
C GLU A 87 -4.48 -6.35 9.35
N LEU A 88 -4.62 -6.61 8.05
CA LEU A 88 -3.98 -7.74 7.38
C LEU A 88 -2.44 -7.64 7.46
N MET A 89 -1.87 -6.46 7.23
CA MET A 89 -0.43 -6.23 7.36
C MET A 89 0.06 -6.40 8.80
N LYS A 90 -0.75 -5.99 9.76
CA LYS A 90 -0.43 -6.09 11.19
C LYS A 90 -0.47 -7.52 11.72
N THR A 91 -1.49 -8.29 11.34
CA THR A 91 -1.79 -9.58 11.99
C THR A 91 -1.58 -10.79 11.08
N GLY A 92 -1.56 -10.61 9.77
CA GLY A 92 -1.44 -11.70 8.80
C GLY A 92 -0.10 -12.44 8.93
N SER A 93 -0.14 -13.76 9.08
CA SER A 93 1.07 -14.59 9.24
C SER A 93 1.99 -14.54 8.02
N ASN A 94 1.44 -14.30 6.83
CA ASN A 94 2.21 -14.21 5.58
C ASN A 94 2.96 -12.88 5.41
N PHE A 95 2.75 -11.90 6.31
CA PHE A 95 3.29 -10.53 6.21
C PHE A 95 4.27 -10.19 7.34
N GLU A 96 4.82 -11.20 8.01
CA GLU A 96 5.85 -11.03 9.03
C GLU A 96 7.07 -10.28 8.49
N GLY A 97 7.51 -10.59 7.26
CA GLY A 97 8.62 -9.90 6.61
C GLY A 97 8.41 -8.39 6.44
N VAL A 98 7.17 -7.92 6.20
CA VAL A 98 6.85 -6.49 6.18
C VAL A 98 7.07 -5.88 7.57
N ARG A 99 6.58 -6.54 8.62
CA ARG A 99 6.73 -6.06 10.01
C ARG A 99 8.18 -6.04 10.46
N GLU A 100 8.96 -7.04 10.06
CA GLU A 100 10.40 -7.11 10.35
C GLU A 100 11.16 -5.95 9.68
N SER A 101 10.93 -5.70 8.39
CA SER A 101 11.55 -4.58 7.68
C SER A 101 11.23 -3.23 8.33
N ILE A 102 9.98 -3.03 8.79
CA ILE A 102 9.57 -1.84 9.53
C ILE A 102 10.30 -1.74 10.86
N ALA A 103 10.35 -2.84 11.62
CA ALA A 103 11.02 -2.88 12.92
C ALA A 103 12.53 -2.62 12.82
N MET A 104 13.16 -3.03 11.72
CA MET A 104 14.57 -2.76 11.42
C MET A 104 14.83 -1.34 10.91
N GLY A 105 13.77 -0.54 10.66
CA GLY A 105 13.90 0.81 10.12
C GLY A 105 14.40 0.85 8.68
N GLU A 106 14.10 -0.18 7.91
CA GLU A 106 14.49 -0.25 6.50
C GLU A 106 13.74 0.77 5.65
N ASP A 107 14.26 1.02 4.45
CA ASP A 107 13.58 1.85 3.46
C ASP A 107 12.33 1.14 2.93
N THR A 108 11.29 1.90 2.57
CA THR A 108 9.99 1.39 2.08
C THR A 108 10.13 0.36 0.97
N ILE A 109 11.12 0.50 0.10
CA ILE A 109 11.34 -0.42 -1.02
C ILE A 109 11.57 -1.87 -0.55
N ASN A 110 12.15 -2.06 0.63
CA ASN A 110 12.44 -3.38 1.19
C ASN A 110 11.18 -4.05 1.76
N TYR A 111 10.13 -3.28 2.10
CA TYR A 111 8.87 -3.84 2.61
C TYR A 111 8.20 -4.75 1.58
N PHE A 112 8.41 -4.50 0.27
CA PHE A 112 7.79 -5.29 -0.79
C PHE A 112 8.28 -6.74 -0.83
N ASP A 113 9.47 -7.04 -0.33
CA ASP A 113 9.96 -8.41 -0.22
C ASP A 113 9.08 -9.25 0.72
N GLY A 114 8.50 -8.61 1.74
CA GLY A 114 7.53 -9.22 2.65
C GLY A 114 6.17 -9.54 2.01
N LEU A 115 5.92 -9.09 0.79
CA LEU A 115 4.68 -9.34 0.03
C LEU A 115 4.83 -10.42 -1.04
N SER A 116 5.93 -11.16 -1.09
CA SER A 116 6.16 -12.22 -2.09
C SER A 116 5.06 -13.29 -2.13
N LYS A 117 4.33 -13.48 -1.04
CA LYS A 117 3.20 -14.42 -0.92
C LYS A 117 1.82 -13.76 -1.03
N TYR A 118 1.75 -12.47 -1.30
CA TYR A 118 0.48 -11.75 -1.37
C TYR A 118 -0.32 -12.08 -2.64
N ALA A 119 0.37 -12.29 -3.74
CA ALA A 119 -0.23 -12.70 -5.01
C ALA A 119 0.42 -14.02 -5.51
N GLU A 120 -0.32 -14.75 -6.35
CA GLU A 120 0.16 -15.98 -6.97
C GLU A 120 1.27 -15.78 -8.00
N LYS A 121 1.56 -14.54 -8.36
CA LYS A 121 2.57 -14.17 -9.35
C LYS A 121 3.97 -14.35 -8.75
N GLU A 122 4.80 -15.15 -9.39
CA GLU A 122 6.25 -15.13 -9.15
C GLU A 122 6.75 -13.71 -9.15
N ASP A 123 7.70 -13.18 -8.89
CA ASP A 123 8.22 -11.81 -9.03
C ASP A 123 7.26 -10.66 -8.58
N TYR A 124 6.24 -10.96 -7.75
CA TYR A 124 5.30 -9.91 -7.32
C TYR A 124 5.99 -8.78 -6.55
N ALA A 125 6.95 -9.11 -5.70
CA ALA A 125 7.74 -8.12 -4.97
C ALA A 125 8.50 -7.18 -5.93
N GLU A 126 9.14 -7.72 -6.96
CA GLU A 126 9.87 -6.93 -7.97
C GLU A 126 8.90 -6.06 -8.79
N PHE A 127 7.74 -6.57 -9.13
CA PHE A 127 6.70 -5.79 -9.78
C PHE A 127 6.25 -4.59 -8.91
N LEU A 128 6.05 -4.78 -7.60
CA LEU A 128 5.72 -3.70 -6.69
C LEU A 128 6.85 -2.67 -6.55
N LYS A 129 8.09 -3.11 -6.50
CA LYS A 129 9.26 -2.21 -6.48
C LYS A 129 9.32 -1.36 -7.75
N ASP A 130 9.03 -1.94 -8.93
CA ASP A 130 8.95 -1.18 -10.18
C ASP A 130 7.82 -0.14 -10.15
N VAL A 131 6.62 -0.52 -9.71
CA VAL A 131 5.50 0.42 -9.53
C VAL A 131 5.87 1.54 -8.57
N TYR A 132 6.51 1.21 -7.46
CA TYR A 132 6.97 2.18 -6.46
C TYR A 132 7.93 3.21 -7.07
N ILE A 133 9.00 2.75 -7.71
CA ILE A 133 10.03 3.62 -8.28
C ILE A 133 9.48 4.46 -9.43
N THR A 134 8.75 3.83 -10.36
CA THR A 134 8.36 4.49 -11.61
C THR A 134 7.16 5.41 -11.47
N ARG A 135 6.31 5.19 -10.47
CA ARG A 135 5.04 5.90 -10.31
C ARG A 135 4.92 6.64 -8.99
N ILE A 136 5.09 5.95 -7.87
CA ILE A 136 4.81 6.53 -6.55
C ILE A 136 5.87 7.52 -6.13
N VAL A 137 7.15 7.18 -6.28
CA VAL A 137 8.24 8.11 -5.98
C VAL A 137 8.13 9.40 -6.80
N LYS A 138 7.76 9.30 -8.07
CA LYS A 138 7.54 10.46 -8.95
C LYS A 138 6.34 11.32 -8.52
N LEU A 139 5.26 10.69 -8.03
CA LEU A 139 4.09 11.40 -7.53
C LEU A 139 4.36 12.11 -6.20
N MET A 140 5.15 11.48 -5.34
CA MET A 140 5.48 12.01 -4.01
C MET A 140 6.60 13.06 -4.06
N ASN A 141 7.45 12.98 -5.08
CA ASN A 141 8.55 13.90 -5.33
C ASN A 141 8.41 14.49 -6.74
N PRO A 142 7.59 15.52 -6.93
CA PRO A 142 7.45 16.18 -8.22
C PRO A 142 8.83 16.67 -8.70
N GLN A 143 9.08 16.47 -9.97
CA GLN A 143 10.28 16.98 -10.64
C GLN A 143 10.17 18.50 -10.77
N ASP A 144 11.28 19.21 -10.63
CA ASP A 144 11.36 20.60 -11.04
C ASP A 144 11.26 20.73 -12.58
N ASP A 145 11.14 21.94 -13.07
CA ASP A 145 11.01 22.24 -14.51
C ASP A 145 12.21 21.74 -15.36
N THR A 146 13.31 21.32 -14.70
CA THR A 146 14.50 20.76 -15.36
C THR A 146 14.51 19.23 -15.37
N GLY A 147 13.48 18.58 -14.81
CA GLY A 147 13.39 17.13 -14.70
C GLY A 147 14.21 16.54 -13.55
N ARG A 148 14.76 17.37 -12.65
CA ARG A 148 15.40 16.91 -11.42
C ARG A 148 14.36 16.55 -10.38
N LEU A 149 14.52 15.39 -9.75
CA LEU A 149 13.75 15.05 -8.57
C LEU A 149 14.00 16.11 -7.49
N ILE A 150 12.94 16.79 -7.08
CA ILE A 150 12.96 17.59 -5.87
C ILE A 150 12.93 16.59 -4.72
N LEU A 151 14.10 16.10 -4.33
CA LEU A 151 14.21 15.29 -3.13
C LEU A 151 13.74 16.16 -1.97
N PRO A 152 12.81 15.68 -1.11
CA PRO A 152 12.52 16.36 0.12
C PRO A 152 13.85 16.52 0.83
N VAL A 153 14.21 17.77 1.11
CA VAL A 153 15.41 18.08 1.90
C VAL A 153 15.23 17.29 3.19
N LYS A 154 16.00 16.21 3.37
CA LYS A 154 16.11 15.57 4.66
C LYS A 154 16.46 16.70 5.60
N LYS A 155 15.55 17.08 6.51
CA LYS A 155 15.84 18.04 7.55
C LYS A 155 17.17 17.62 8.13
N SER A 156 18.18 18.44 7.93
CA SER A 156 19.55 18.05 8.21
C SER A 156 19.62 17.59 9.65
N LEU A 157 20.43 16.60 9.96
CA LEU A 157 20.73 16.19 11.34
C LEU A 157 20.98 17.39 12.27
N ASN A 158 21.48 18.50 11.74
CA ASN A 158 21.69 19.76 12.45
C ASN A 158 20.37 20.42 12.93
N GLU A 159 19.26 20.33 12.19
CA GLU A 159 17.97 20.85 12.67
C GLU A 159 17.36 19.98 13.76
N GLN A 160 17.63 18.67 13.74
CA GLN A 160 17.21 17.77 14.81
C GLN A 160 18.06 17.96 16.07
N MET A 161 19.37 18.19 15.95
CA MET A 161 20.26 18.45 17.07
C MET A 161 20.00 19.83 17.74
N ASN A 162 19.56 20.83 16.99
CA ASN A 162 19.22 22.15 17.54
C ASN A 162 17.92 22.18 18.36
N LYS A 163 17.07 21.16 18.26
CA LYS A 163 15.88 21.01 19.09
C LYS A 163 16.14 20.29 20.43
N LEU A 164 17.36 19.77 20.61
CA LEU A 164 17.78 19.06 21.82
C LEU A 164 18.67 19.91 22.75
N LYS A 165 18.90 21.18 22.39
CA LYS A 165 19.51 22.20 23.24
C LYS A 165 18.44 23.12 23.80
#